data_f45846ed4471bf8ad1f4a5712dcbd3f5
#
_entry.id   f45846ed4471bf8ad1f4a5712dcbd3f5
#
_cell.length_a   1.000
_cell.length_b   1.000
_cell.length_c   1.000
_cell.angle_alpha   90.00
_cell.angle_beta   90.00
_cell.angle_gamma   90.00
#
_symmetry.space_group_name_H-M   'P 1'
#
loop_
_entity.id
_entity.type
_entity.pdbx_description
1 polymer ?
#
loop_
_entity_poly.entity_id
_entity_poly.type
_entity_poly.pdbx_seq_one_letter_code
_entity_poly.pdbx_strand_id
1 'polypeptide(L)'
;LNNTSSRVNWKSADFTGEEWLNDFEGRYPDGNTDPANLSALAGWIVSTDQSTATNEALSASVTYDGVTYDKDTAAYRLAKFKNEAADHFEMNDLLFYYLFTELFLMVDSRAKNAFPTFFNGHKWIWFPYDMDTAIGINNEGALVFDYSLEDIDKVEGANVFNGQESVLWVNVRAAFQDEIAALYQTLRSGGKLSYAAVEQRFENHQAKWPEAVFNEDAWYKYLAPLVEKGNAAYLSMLQGSKAEQRKWWLYNRFRYIDSKYNAGDALADFVMLRAYAKGDITVTPYADIYASIKYASYLVQKRALRGASYTLECPLDAFNDTEIYIYSSSQLKSVGDLSALMVGYADFSQATRLQSLKLGDSVTTYSNTNLTSLTLGNNILLKTLDVRNCPNLTQTVDLSGCSNLEHVYFDGTSIPGVNLPAGGIMKTLHLPETVTNLTIINQKGITDFVMPTYANITTLRLENVGDLVDSQAILEAIQTNSRVRLIGIN
;
A
#
# COMPACT_ATOMS: atom_id res chain seq x y z
N LEU A 1 -18.01 28.62 -12.61
CA LEU A 1 -18.81 28.79 -11.39
C LEU A 1 -18.00 28.35 -10.19
N ASN A 2 -18.13 29.01 -9.09
CA ASN A 2 -17.48 28.65 -7.82
C ASN A 2 -18.55 28.47 -6.75
N ASN A 3 -18.46 27.40 -5.99
CA ASN A 3 -19.23 27.22 -4.78
C ASN A 3 -18.47 27.89 -3.63
N THR A 4 -19.01 28.94 -3.05
CA THR A 4 -18.26 29.82 -2.15
C THR A 4 -18.49 29.56 -0.67
N SER A 5 -19.62 29.02 -0.28
CA SER A 5 -19.96 29.02 1.15
C SER A 5 -20.71 27.78 1.65
N SER A 6 -21.49 27.13 0.81
CA SER A 6 -22.37 26.05 1.23
C SER A 6 -21.99 24.74 0.57
N ARG A 7 -22.30 23.62 1.24
CA ARG A 7 -22.18 22.29 0.67
C ARG A 7 -23.29 22.09 -0.37
N VAL A 8 -22.93 21.94 -1.64
CA VAL A 8 -23.88 21.60 -2.70
C VAL A 8 -23.98 20.09 -2.84
N ASN A 9 -25.09 19.53 -2.44
CA ASN A 9 -25.37 18.09 -2.51
C ASN A 9 -26.15 17.69 -3.77
N TRP A 10 -26.50 18.62 -4.63
CA TRP A 10 -27.28 18.42 -5.85
C TRP A 10 -28.63 17.73 -5.60
N LYS A 11 -29.27 18.04 -4.48
CA LYS A 11 -30.62 17.59 -4.12
C LYS A 11 -31.64 18.61 -4.56
N SER A 12 -32.88 18.17 -4.77
CA SER A 12 -33.96 19.07 -5.19
C SER A 12 -34.14 20.30 -4.29
N ALA A 13 -33.89 20.13 -2.98
CA ALA A 13 -33.97 21.22 -2.00
C ALA A 13 -32.90 22.30 -2.20
N ASP A 14 -31.75 21.95 -2.80
CA ASP A 14 -30.61 22.86 -3.03
C ASP A 14 -30.92 23.81 -4.22
N PHE A 15 -31.96 23.54 -5.01
CA PHE A 15 -32.26 24.22 -6.24
C PHE A 15 -33.70 24.75 -6.30
N THR A 16 -34.34 24.97 -5.15
CA THR A 16 -35.66 25.57 -5.06
C THR A 16 -35.57 27.09 -5.07
N GLY A 17 -36.10 27.71 -6.11
CA GLY A 17 -36.09 29.16 -6.25
C GLY A 17 -34.77 29.74 -6.78
N GLU A 18 -34.55 31.03 -6.55
CA GLU A 18 -33.30 31.72 -6.96
C GLU A 18 -32.18 31.63 -5.92
N GLU A 19 -32.44 31.00 -4.77
CA GLU A 19 -31.51 30.95 -3.62
C GLU A 19 -30.20 30.18 -3.91
N TRP A 20 -30.25 29.20 -4.82
CA TRP A 20 -29.06 28.45 -5.21
C TRP A 20 -28.00 29.32 -5.93
N LEU A 21 -28.38 30.47 -6.51
CA LEU A 21 -27.41 31.43 -7.06
C LEU A 21 -26.49 32.00 -5.98
N ASN A 22 -26.90 31.94 -4.71
CA ASN A 22 -26.05 32.35 -3.59
C ASN A 22 -24.92 31.35 -3.33
N ASP A 23 -25.08 30.09 -3.73
CA ASP A 23 -24.10 29.03 -3.55
C ASP A 23 -23.08 28.94 -4.70
N PHE A 24 -23.40 29.52 -5.85
CA PHE A 24 -22.53 29.55 -7.02
C PHE A 24 -22.30 30.98 -7.52
N GLU A 25 -21.06 31.33 -7.73
CA GLU A 25 -20.64 32.59 -8.28
C GLU A 25 -20.17 32.41 -9.73
N GLY A 26 -20.69 33.22 -10.65
CA GLY A 26 -20.21 33.27 -12.02
C GLY A 26 -18.82 33.91 -12.09
N ARG A 27 -17.80 33.14 -12.43
CA ARG A 27 -16.40 33.59 -12.51
C ARG A 27 -15.98 34.00 -13.91
N TYR A 28 -16.64 33.46 -14.93
CA TYR A 28 -16.32 33.80 -16.32
C TYR A 28 -17.51 33.56 -17.26
N PRO A 29 -17.86 34.52 -18.13
CA PRO A 29 -17.38 35.92 -18.07
C PRO A 29 -17.73 36.57 -16.74
N ASP A 30 -16.92 37.54 -16.32
CA ASP A 30 -17.13 38.23 -15.05
C ASP A 30 -18.52 38.83 -14.99
N GLY A 31 -19.22 38.65 -13.87
CA GLY A 31 -20.59 39.09 -13.67
C GLY A 31 -21.65 38.28 -14.42
N ASN A 32 -21.32 37.11 -14.98
CA ASN A 32 -22.30 36.21 -15.57
C ASN A 32 -23.25 35.65 -14.50
N THR A 33 -24.52 36.05 -14.63
CA THR A 33 -25.59 35.57 -13.74
C THR A 33 -26.61 34.69 -14.47
N ASP A 34 -26.33 34.26 -15.71
CA ASP A 34 -27.24 33.38 -16.45
C ASP A 34 -27.10 31.92 -15.91
N PRO A 35 -28.13 31.41 -15.24
CA PRO A 35 -28.12 30.10 -14.64
C PRO A 35 -28.49 28.97 -15.58
N ALA A 36 -28.88 29.24 -16.81
CA ALA A 36 -29.60 28.28 -17.67
C ALA A 36 -28.87 26.93 -17.81
N ASN A 37 -27.57 26.98 -18.10
CA ASN A 37 -26.78 25.74 -18.26
C ASN A 37 -26.61 25.00 -16.95
N LEU A 38 -26.40 25.71 -15.85
CA LEU A 38 -26.25 25.09 -14.52
C LEU A 38 -27.58 24.52 -14.05
N SER A 39 -28.69 25.22 -14.27
CA SER A 39 -30.02 24.72 -13.95
C SER A 39 -30.38 23.47 -14.75
N ALA A 40 -30.00 23.41 -16.02
CA ALA A 40 -30.18 22.20 -16.83
C ALA A 40 -29.39 21.01 -16.29
N LEU A 41 -28.13 21.22 -15.93
CA LEU A 41 -27.31 20.18 -15.30
C LEU A 41 -27.91 19.74 -13.97
N ALA A 42 -28.26 20.69 -13.11
CA ALA A 42 -28.84 20.40 -11.80
C ALA A 42 -30.14 19.61 -11.90
N GLY A 43 -31.03 20.02 -12.80
CA GLY A 43 -32.30 19.31 -13.05
C GLY A 43 -32.07 17.86 -13.51
N TRP A 44 -31.10 17.64 -14.37
CA TRP A 44 -30.73 16.31 -14.80
C TRP A 44 -30.16 15.49 -13.62
N ILE A 45 -29.20 16.02 -12.84
CA ILE A 45 -28.62 15.34 -11.67
C ILE A 45 -29.74 14.97 -10.67
N VAL A 46 -30.61 15.89 -10.32
CA VAL A 46 -31.74 15.65 -9.42
C VAL A 46 -32.65 14.52 -9.94
N SER A 47 -32.86 14.44 -11.24
CA SER A 47 -33.66 13.36 -11.85
C SER A 47 -33.03 11.98 -11.71
N THR A 48 -31.78 11.91 -11.30
CA THR A 48 -31.02 10.67 -11.06
C THR A 48 -30.85 10.35 -9.58
N ASP A 49 -31.47 11.10 -8.67
CA ASP A 49 -31.39 10.90 -7.23
C ASP A 49 -32.11 9.64 -6.80
N GLN A 50 -31.35 8.60 -6.44
CA GLN A 50 -31.86 7.30 -6.04
C GLN A 50 -32.65 7.36 -4.72
N SER A 51 -32.34 8.34 -3.85
CA SER A 51 -32.97 8.48 -2.53
C SER A 51 -34.43 8.95 -2.62
N THR A 52 -34.82 9.55 -3.74
CA THR A 52 -36.18 10.04 -4.00
C THR A 52 -36.98 9.12 -4.90
N ALA A 53 -36.45 7.94 -5.24
CA ALA A 53 -37.17 6.95 -6.03
C ALA A 53 -38.39 6.44 -5.28
N THR A 54 -39.52 6.33 -6.00
CA THR A 54 -40.78 5.90 -5.38
C THR A 54 -40.89 4.40 -5.16
N ASN A 55 -40.05 3.60 -5.84
CA ASN A 55 -40.06 2.14 -5.85
C ASN A 55 -41.44 1.50 -6.15
N GLU A 56 -42.39 2.29 -6.65
CA GLU A 56 -43.67 1.80 -7.11
C GLU A 56 -43.51 1.29 -8.54
N ALA A 57 -44.08 0.13 -8.82
CA ALA A 57 -44.13 -0.41 -10.18
C ALA A 57 -44.95 0.55 -11.06
N LEU A 58 -44.26 1.31 -11.91
CA LEU A 58 -44.91 2.21 -12.84
C LEU A 58 -45.22 1.46 -14.13
N SER A 59 -46.32 1.88 -14.81
CA SER A 59 -46.71 1.34 -16.10
C SER A 59 -45.75 1.62 -17.25
N ALA A 60 -44.73 2.43 -17.01
CA ALA A 60 -43.72 2.82 -17.98
C ALA A 60 -42.34 2.26 -17.64
N SER A 61 -41.65 1.72 -18.65
CA SER A 61 -40.31 1.19 -18.53
C SER A 61 -39.35 1.85 -19.55
N VAL A 62 -38.04 1.78 -19.25
CA VAL A 62 -36.97 2.26 -20.14
C VAL A 62 -35.89 1.17 -20.20
N THR A 63 -35.32 0.98 -21.38
CA THR A 63 -34.26 0.01 -21.61
C THR A 63 -32.92 0.74 -21.82
N TYR A 64 -31.91 0.38 -21.01
CA TYR A 64 -30.53 0.77 -21.18
C TYR A 64 -29.65 -0.50 -21.29
N ASP A 65 -28.77 -0.56 -22.27
CA ASP A 65 -27.87 -1.71 -22.52
C ASP A 65 -28.59 -3.08 -22.52
N GLY A 66 -29.81 -3.13 -23.07
CA GLY A 66 -30.60 -4.36 -23.13
C GLY A 66 -31.31 -4.76 -21.82
N VAL A 67 -31.13 -3.98 -20.74
CA VAL A 67 -31.82 -4.17 -19.46
C VAL A 67 -32.98 -3.20 -19.36
N THR A 68 -34.17 -3.73 -19.03
CA THR A 68 -35.39 -2.91 -18.89
C THR A 68 -35.61 -2.58 -17.41
N TYR A 69 -35.81 -1.31 -17.14
CA TYR A 69 -36.02 -0.76 -15.81
C TYR A 69 -37.41 -0.12 -15.72
N ASP A 70 -38.07 -0.32 -14.60
CA ASP A 70 -39.29 0.45 -14.28
C ASP A 70 -38.91 1.88 -13.94
N LYS A 71 -39.57 2.85 -14.57
CA LYS A 71 -39.31 4.28 -14.32
C LYS A 71 -39.50 4.62 -12.84
N ASP A 72 -38.65 5.53 -12.36
CA ASP A 72 -38.60 6.04 -11.01
C ASP A 72 -38.16 5.05 -9.91
N THR A 73 -37.68 3.88 -10.29
CA THR A 73 -36.94 3.04 -9.34
C THR A 73 -35.50 3.54 -9.13
N ALA A 74 -34.89 3.21 -7.99
CA ALA A 74 -33.48 3.53 -7.74
C ALA A 74 -32.56 2.94 -8.82
N ALA A 75 -32.84 1.71 -9.26
CA ALA A 75 -32.08 1.06 -10.32
C ALA A 75 -32.20 1.80 -11.66
N TYR A 76 -33.39 2.28 -12.01
CA TYR A 76 -33.57 3.12 -13.20
C TYR A 76 -32.75 4.41 -13.12
N ARG A 77 -32.80 5.11 -11.98
CA ARG A 77 -32.11 6.39 -11.82
C ARG A 77 -30.60 6.24 -11.90
N LEU A 78 -30.03 5.18 -11.32
CA LEU A 78 -28.63 4.85 -11.47
C LEU A 78 -28.26 4.50 -12.93
N ALA A 79 -29.07 3.68 -13.60
CA ALA A 79 -28.89 3.33 -15.00
C ALA A 79 -28.98 4.58 -15.92
N LYS A 80 -29.94 5.46 -15.64
CA LYS A 80 -30.06 6.77 -16.32
C LYS A 80 -28.77 7.56 -16.18
N PHE A 81 -28.29 7.73 -14.95
CA PHE A 81 -27.02 8.46 -14.72
C PHE A 81 -25.87 7.83 -15.50
N LYS A 82 -25.69 6.52 -15.41
CA LYS A 82 -24.60 5.80 -16.10
C LYS A 82 -24.65 6.01 -17.62
N ASN A 83 -25.82 5.92 -18.23
CA ASN A 83 -25.94 5.96 -19.68
C ASN A 83 -25.96 7.39 -20.26
N GLU A 84 -26.42 8.37 -19.49
CA GLU A 84 -26.55 9.77 -19.96
C GLU A 84 -25.39 10.67 -19.50
N ALA A 85 -24.56 10.24 -18.55
CA ALA A 85 -23.48 11.07 -17.99
C ALA A 85 -22.54 11.63 -19.06
N ALA A 86 -22.21 10.83 -20.08
CA ALA A 86 -21.33 11.24 -21.18
C ALA A 86 -21.92 12.35 -22.07
N ASP A 87 -23.23 12.60 -22.02
CA ASP A 87 -23.87 13.74 -22.71
C ASP A 87 -23.63 15.04 -21.95
N HIS A 88 -23.43 14.97 -20.65
CA HIS A 88 -23.27 16.12 -19.77
C HIS A 88 -21.82 16.42 -19.40
N PHE A 89 -20.97 15.40 -19.25
CA PHE A 89 -19.61 15.54 -18.75
C PHE A 89 -18.55 15.09 -19.74
N GLU A 90 -17.38 15.71 -19.68
CA GLU A 90 -16.15 15.09 -20.17
C GLU A 90 -15.74 13.98 -19.19
N MET A 91 -16.06 12.75 -19.55
CA MET A 91 -15.97 11.60 -18.63
C MET A 91 -14.57 11.36 -18.06
N ASN A 92 -13.53 11.53 -18.89
CA ASN A 92 -12.16 11.38 -18.41
C ASN A 92 -11.83 12.40 -17.32
N ASP A 93 -12.29 13.63 -17.45
CA ASP A 93 -12.07 14.67 -16.45
C ASP A 93 -12.87 14.40 -15.18
N LEU A 94 -14.15 14.01 -15.34
CA LEU A 94 -15.02 13.70 -14.20
C LEU A 94 -14.45 12.57 -13.34
N LEU A 95 -14.04 11.45 -13.97
CA LEU A 95 -13.50 10.29 -13.28
C LEU A 95 -12.11 10.58 -12.69
N PHE A 96 -11.29 11.33 -13.44
CA PHE A 96 -9.99 11.75 -12.91
C PHE A 96 -10.13 12.71 -11.73
N TYR A 97 -11.05 13.68 -11.79
CA TYR A 97 -11.31 14.59 -10.69
C TYR A 97 -11.80 13.84 -9.44
N TYR A 98 -12.73 12.89 -9.63
CA TYR A 98 -13.19 12.03 -8.54
C TYR A 98 -12.03 11.28 -7.90
N LEU A 99 -11.23 10.58 -8.71
CA LEU A 99 -10.08 9.79 -8.25
C LEU A 99 -9.03 10.66 -7.56
N PHE A 100 -8.73 11.82 -8.14
CA PHE A 100 -7.72 12.75 -7.62
C PHE A 100 -8.11 13.30 -6.24
N THR A 101 -9.35 13.76 -6.10
CA THR A 101 -9.86 14.28 -4.83
C THR A 101 -9.99 13.19 -3.76
N GLU A 102 -10.27 11.95 -4.16
CA GLU A 102 -10.27 10.82 -3.25
C GLU A 102 -8.86 10.44 -2.81
N LEU A 103 -7.93 10.26 -3.76
CA LEU A 103 -6.57 9.83 -3.46
C LEU A 103 -5.87 10.77 -2.47
N PHE A 104 -5.98 12.09 -2.71
CA PHE A 104 -5.36 13.09 -1.85
C PHE A 104 -6.25 13.53 -0.68
N LEU A 105 -7.40 12.89 -0.50
CA LEU A 105 -8.39 13.20 0.53
C LEU A 105 -8.64 14.71 0.62
N MET A 106 -9.11 15.29 -0.49
CA MET A 106 -9.41 16.70 -0.60
C MET A 106 -10.81 16.95 -0.02
N VAL A 107 -10.86 17.24 1.26
CA VAL A 107 -12.08 17.15 2.07
C VAL A 107 -13.14 18.19 1.76
N ASP A 108 -12.84 19.23 1.00
CA ASP A 108 -13.79 20.28 0.62
C ASP A 108 -13.84 20.59 -0.89
N SER A 109 -13.34 19.70 -1.73
CA SER A 109 -13.21 19.96 -3.17
C SER A 109 -14.32 19.37 -4.04
N ARG A 110 -15.29 18.63 -3.51
CA ARG A 110 -16.37 18.01 -4.28
C ARG A 110 -17.73 18.68 -4.12
N ALA A 111 -18.09 19.00 -2.90
CA ALA A 111 -19.37 19.65 -2.59
C ALA A 111 -19.22 21.11 -2.12
N LYS A 112 -17.99 21.52 -1.83
CA LYS A 112 -17.56 22.88 -1.55
C LYS A 112 -16.26 23.10 -2.35
N ASN A 113 -15.89 24.35 -2.62
CA ASN A 113 -14.74 24.70 -3.45
C ASN A 113 -14.73 23.99 -4.83
N ALA A 114 -15.91 23.60 -5.30
CA ALA A 114 -16.09 22.98 -6.61
C ALA A 114 -16.18 24.07 -7.68
N PHE A 115 -15.42 23.88 -8.76
CA PHE A 115 -15.37 24.83 -9.88
C PHE A 115 -15.85 24.18 -11.19
N PRO A 116 -17.18 23.89 -11.31
CA PRO A 116 -17.72 23.35 -12.55
C PRO A 116 -17.63 24.37 -13.68
N THR A 117 -17.12 23.94 -14.82
CA THR A 117 -16.93 24.75 -15.99
C THR A 117 -17.64 24.13 -17.19
N PHE A 118 -18.50 24.88 -17.86
CA PHE A 118 -19.18 24.47 -19.09
C PHE A 118 -18.24 24.73 -20.26
N PHE A 119 -17.56 23.68 -20.70
CA PHE A 119 -16.46 23.77 -21.67
C PHE A 119 -17.01 23.66 -23.11
N ASN A 120 -16.56 24.54 -23.98
CA ASN A 120 -16.95 24.58 -25.39
C ASN A 120 -18.46 24.60 -25.66
N GLY A 121 -19.27 25.01 -24.68
CA GLY A 121 -20.73 25.09 -24.81
C GLY A 121 -21.41 23.71 -24.90
N HIS A 122 -20.74 22.61 -24.54
CA HIS A 122 -21.29 21.27 -24.71
C HIS A 122 -21.24 20.40 -23.47
N LYS A 123 -20.12 20.40 -22.75
CA LYS A 123 -19.92 19.49 -21.62
C LYS A 123 -19.28 20.18 -20.43
N TRP A 124 -19.52 19.61 -19.26
CA TRP A 124 -18.99 20.08 -18.01
C TRP A 124 -17.67 19.37 -17.66
N ILE A 125 -16.72 20.16 -17.13
CA ILE A 125 -15.49 19.70 -16.52
C ILE A 125 -15.36 20.30 -15.12
N TRP A 126 -14.58 19.65 -14.25
CA TRP A 126 -14.29 20.13 -12.91
C TRP A 126 -12.86 20.65 -12.83
N PHE A 127 -12.72 21.95 -12.57
CA PHE A 127 -11.40 22.53 -12.31
C PHE A 127 -11.04 22.40 -10.83
N PRO A 128 -9.77 21.99 -10.53
CA PRO A 128 -9.24 22.07 -9.17
C PRO A 128 -9.19 23.53 -8.71
N TYR A 129 -9.80 23.80 -7.57
CA TYR A 129 -9.83 25.13 -6.97
C TYR A 129 -9.72 25.00 -5.45
N ASP A 130 -8.88 25.85 -4.81
CA ASP A 130 -8.71 25.95 -3.36
C ASP A 130 -8.43 24.59 -2.70
N MET A 131 -7.32 23.97 -3.12
CA MET A 131 -6.95 22.60 -2.73
C MET A 131 -5.98 22.55 -1.54
N ASP A 132 -6.08 23.48 -0.63
CA ASP A 132 -5.23 23.59 0.56
C ASP A 132 -5.56 22.54 1.64
N THR A 133 -6.77 22.00 1.64
CA THR A 133 -7.24 20.95 2.55
C THR A 133 -7.04 19.54 1.98
N ALA A 134 -5.81 19.21 1.65
CA ALA A 134 -5.44 17.93 1.07
C ALA A 134 -4.48 17.17 1.99
N ILE A 135 -4.29 15.86 1.71
CA ILE A 135 -3.27 15.03 2.39
C ILE A 135 -3.53 14.96 3.91
N GLY A 136 -4.80 14.82 4.28
CA GLY A 136 -5.20 14.72 5.68
C GLY A 136 -5.21 16.03 6.47
N ILE A 137 -4.98 17.17 5.83
CA ILE A 137 -4.89 18.48 6.45
C ILE A 137 -6.26 19.18 6.42
N ASN A 138 -6.62 19.84 7.52
CA ASN A 138 -7.80 20.72 7.58
C ASN A 138 -7.44 22.17 7.18
N ASN A 139 -8.45 23.05 7.19
CA ASN A 139 -8.30 24.47 6.84
C ASN A 139 -7.31 25.25 7.73
N GLU A 140 -6.96 24.71 8.89
CA GLU A 140 -6.00 25.30 9.82
C GLU A 140 -4.58 24.77 9.58
N GLY A 141 -4.39 23.92 8.58
CA GLY A 141 -3.11 23.27 8.27
C GLY A 141 -2.73 22.16 9.24
N ALA A 142 -3.67 21.71 10.08
CA ALA A 142 -3.45 20.61 11.01
C ALA A 142 -3.76 19.27 10.34
N LEU A 143 -2.91 18.28 10.55
CA LEU A 143 -3.13 16.91 10.10
C LEU A 143 -4.15 16.24 11.03
N VAL A 144 -5.40 16.15 10.58
CA VAL A 144 -6.53 15.69 11.38
C VAL A 144 -7.26 14.49 10.80
N PHE A 145 -7.09 14.22 9.51
CA PHE A 145 -7.79 13.14 8.82
C PHE A 145 -6.90 11.93 8.64
N ASP A 146 -7.42 10.77 9.04
CA ASP A 146 -6.74 9.50 8.85
C ASP A 146 -6.58 9.16 7.37
N TYR A 147 -5.48 8.52 7.02
CA TYR A 147 -5.22 8.08 5.64
C TYR A 147 -6.23 7.04 5.13
N SER A 148 -6.89 6.29 6.03
CA SER A 148 -7.90 5.29 5.71
C SER A 148 -9.31 5.84 5.66
N LEU A 149 -9.48 7.17 5.87
CA LEU A 149 -10.79 7.78 5.77
C LEU A 149 -11.33 7.64 4.35
N GLU A 150 -12.55 7.13 4.24
CA GLU A 150 -13.28 7.09 2.98
C GLU A 150 -14.01 8.40 2.74
N ASP A 151 -14.31 8.68 1.46
CA ASP A 151 -15.13 9.84 1.10
C ASP A 151 -16.47 9.90 1.78
N ILE A 152 -17.02 8.71 2.06
CA ILE A 152 -18.35 8.54 2.65
C ILE A 152 -18.33 8.68 4.16
N ASP A 153 -17.15 8.62 4.79
CA ASP A 153 -17.05 8.69 6.24
C ASP A 153 -17.13 10.14 6.70
N LYS A 154 -17.84 10.35 7.79
CA LYS A 154 -17.88 11.62 8.51
C LYS A 154 -16.98 11.49 9.71
N VAL A 155 -16.01 12.39 9.80
CA VAL A 155 -15.28 12.58 11.07
C VAL A 155 -16.11 13.53 11.91
N GLU A 156 -16.56 13.05 13.07
CA GLU A 156 -17.36 13.85 13.98
C GLU A 156 -16.61 15.13 14.38
N GLY A 157 -17.28 16.27 14.23
CA GLY A 157 -16.70 17.59 14.52
C GLY A 157 -15.73 18.13 13.45
N ALA A 158 -15.52 17.44 12.33
CA ALA A 158 -14.70 17.92 11.22
C ALA A 158 -15.57 18.27 10.02
N ASN A 159 -15.21 19.34 9.32
CA ASN A 159 -15.87 19.74 8.09
C ASN A 159 -15.28 18.94 6.91
N VAL A 160 -15.94 17.87 6.51
CA VAL A 160 -15.64 17.11 5.31
C VAL A 160 -16.70 17.43 4.26
N PHE A 161 -16.29 17.97 3.13
CA PHE A 161 -17.16 18.40 2.04
C PHE A 161 -16.87 17.62 0.74
N ASN A 162 -16.56 16.33 0.85
CA ASN A 162 -16.26 15.47 -0.29
C ASN A 162 -17.49 15.01 -1.09
N GLY A 163 -18.67 15.52 -0.74
CA GLY A 163 -19.89 15.14 -1.44
C GLY A 163 -20.36 13.74 -1.08
N GLN A 164 -20.15 13.30 0.15
CA GLN A 164 -20.65 12.04 0.68
C GLN A 164 -22.16 11.85 0.46
N GLU A 165 -22.92 12.91 0.63
CA GLU A 165 -24.37 12.97 0.44
C GLU A 165 -24.77 13.61 -0.90
N SER A 166 -23.80 13.96 -1.73
CA SER A 166 -24.04 14.60 -3.01
C SER A 166 -24.60 13.59 -4.00
N VAL A 167 -25.76 13.89 -4.59
CA VAL A 167 -26.36 13.04 -5.62
C VAL A 167 -25.39 12.79 -6.76
N LEU A 168 -24.68 13.82 -7.22
CA LEU A 168 -23.68 13.69 -8.29
C LEU A 168 -22.59 12.67 -7.90
N TRP A 169 -21.92 12.88 -6.76
CA TRP A 169 -20.75 12.07 -6.41
C TRP A 169 -21.11 10.68 -5.92
N VAL A 170 -22.28 10.52 -5.29
CA VAL A 170 -22.85 9.20 -4.97
C VAL A 170 -23.08 8.41 -6.26
N ASN A 171 -23.68 9.04 -7.26
CA ASN A 171 -23.94 8.40 -8.56
C ASN A 171 -22.65 8.11 -9.34
N VAL A 172 -21.66 9.02 -9.35
CA VAL A 172 -20.35 8.77 -9.97
C VAL A 172 -19.70 7.53 -9.36
N ARG A 173 -19.67 7.45 -8.02
CA ARG A 173 -19.11 6.32 -7.29
C ARG A 173 -19.83 5.01 -7.62
N ALA A 174 -21.15 5.02 -7.63
CA ALA A 174 -21.95 3.82 -7.84
C ALA A 174 -21.96 3.36 -9.31
N ALA A 175 -22.02 4.31 -10.27
CA ALA A 175 -22.14 3.98 -11.69
C ALA A 175 -20.81 3.62 -12.36
N PHE A 176 -19.69 4.18 -11.89
CA PHE A 176 -18.38 4.11 -12.55
C PHE A 176 -17.27 3.53 -11.67
N GLN A 177 -17.62 2.68 -10.71
CA GLN A 177 -16.65 2.08 -9.80
C GLN A 177 -15.55 1.31 -10.55
N ASP A 178 -15.91 0.56 -11.56
CA ASP A 178 -14.97 -0.26 -12.35
C ASP A 178 -14.09 0.61 -13.22
N GLU A 179 -14.63 1.64 -13.83
CA GLU A 179 -13.91 2.61 -14.65
C GLU A 179 -12.91 3.43 -13.82
N ILE A 180 -13.30 3.84 -12.60
CA ILE A 180 -12.43 4.53 -11.64
C ILE A 180 -11.29 3.61 -11.22
N ALA A 181 -11.59 2.35 -10.90
CA ALA A 181 -10.58 1.35 -10.54
C ALA A 181 -9.59 1.10 -11.69
N ALA A 182 -10.09 0.94 -12.93
CA ALA A 182 -9.25 0.75 -14.11
C ALA A 182 -8.38 1.98 -14.41
N LEU A 183 -8.92 3.19 -14.25
CA LEU A 183 -8.17 4.43 -14.38
C LEU A 183 -7.04 4.49 -13.34
N TYR A 184 -7.34 4.20 -12.08
CA TYR A 184 -6.35 4.15 -11.01
C TYR A 184 -5.24 3.15 -11.31
N GLN A 185 -5.59 1.92 -11.67
CA GLN A 185 -4.64 0.86 -12.01
C GLN A 185 -3.73 1.28 -13.19
N THR A 186 -4.30 1.92 -14.21
CA THR A 186 -3.54 2.43 -15.36
C THR A 186 -2.53 3.51 -14.96
N LEU A 187 -2.95 4.46 -14.13
CA LEU A 187 -2.08 5.53 -13.65
C LEU A 187 -0.97 4.99 -12.72
N ARG A 188 -1.29 3.96 -11.94
CA ARG A 188 -0.33 3.29 -11.06
C ARG A 188 0.69 2.50 -11.87
N SER A 189 0.28 1.62 -12.76
CA SER A 189 1.17 0.79 -13.59
C SER A 189 2.03 1.62 -14.55
N GLY A 190 1.49 2.74 -15.05
CA GLY A 190 2.23 3.70 -15.88
C GLY A 190 3.25 4.55 -15.12
N GLY A 191 3.38 4.40 -13.80
CA GLY A 191 4.32 5.13 -12.95
C GLY A 191 4.00 6.62 -12.76
N LYS A 192 2.96 7.14 -13.41
CA LYS A 192 2.58 8.56 -13.30
C LYS A 192 2.05 8.91 -11.92
N LEU A 193 1.39 7.96 -11.29
CA LEU A 193 0.80 8.07 -9.95
C LEU A 193 1.51 7.14 -8.96
N SER A 194 2.82 7.00 -9.05
CA SER A 194 3.60 6.29 -8.03
C SER A 194 3.87 7.19 -6.83
N TYR A 195 4.03 6.59 -5.65
CA TYR A 195 4.45 7.31 -4.46
C TYR A 195 5.71 8.14 -4.71
N ALA A 196 6.75 7.52 -5.31
CA ALA A 196 8.00 8.19 -5.60
C ALA A 196 7.83 9.39 -6.55
N ALA A 197 6.97 9.27 -7.58
CA ALA A 197 6.71 10.37 -8.52
C ALA A 197 5.99 11.55 -7.84
N VAL A 198 5.07 11.27 -6.92
CA VAL A 198 4.35 12.29 -6.16
C VAL A 198 5.30 12.97 -5.17
N GLU A 199 6.07 12.22 -4.40
CA GLU A 199 7.07 12.78 -3.47
C GLU A 199 8.12 13.63 -4.18
N GLN A 200 8.61 13.20 -5.33
CA GLN A 200 9.57 13.98 -6.11
C GLN A 200 9.00 15.35 -6.51
N ARG A 201 7.69 15.44 -6.76
CA ARG A 201 7.03 16.73 -7.06
C ARG A 201 7.05 17.65 -5.84
N PHE A 202 6.77 17.13 -4.65
CA PHE A 202 6.85 17.89 -3.41
C PHE A 202 8.29 18.35 -3.13
N GLU A 203 9.26 17.45 -3.26
CA GLU A 203 10.68 17.78 -3.06
C GLU A 203 11.16 18.84 -4.06
N ASN A 204 10.81 18.72 -5.34
CA ASN A 204 11.13 19.71 -6.36
C ASN A 204 10.46 21.06 -6.10
N HIS A 205 9.27 21.07 -5.52
CA HIS A 205 8.60 22.31 -5.14
C HIS A 205 9.30 22.95 -3.93
N GLN A 206 9.55 22.16 -2.91
CA GLN A 206 10.23 22.60 -1.69
C GLN A 206 11.61 23.20 -1.98
N ALA A 207 12.38 22.59 -2.89
CA ALA A 207 13.71 23.05 -3.28
C ALA A 207 13.71 24.45 -3.94
N LYS A 208 12.56 24.97 -4.36
CA LYS A 208 12.44 26.32 -4.95
C LYS A 208 12.36 27.42 -3.90
N TRP A 209 12.15 27.08 -2.64
CA TRP A 209 11.92 28.02 -1.55
C TRP A 209 13.05 27.98 -0.54
N PRO A 210 13.41 29.11 0.08
CA PRO A 210 14.35 29.13 1.20
C PRO A 210 13.88 28.23 2.34
N GLU A 211 14.81 27.54 2.99
CA GLU A 211 14.51 26.63 4.12
C GLU A 211 13.70 27.31 5.24
N ALA A 212 13.96 28.59 5.48
CA ALA A 212 13.24 29.40 6.48
C ALA A 212 11.72 29.49 6.24
N VAL A 213 11.25 29.28 5.00
CA VAL A 213 9.80 29.24 4.67
C VAL A 213 9.14 28.03 5.30
N PHE A 214 9.90 26.97 5.53
CA PHE A 214 9.42 25.69 6.09
C PHE A 214 9.79 25.55 7.57
N ASN A 215 9.91 26.68 8.31
CA ASN A 215 10.22 26.69 9.74
C ASN A 215 9.16 25.88 10.52
N GLU A 216 9.57 24.73 11.02
CA GLU A 216 8.69 23.73 11.65
C GLU A 216 8.16 24.15 13.00
N ASP A 217 8.87 25.02 13.72
CA ASP A 217 8.47 25.43 15.08
C ASP A 217 7.10 26.12 15.14
N ALA A 218 6.75 26.86 14.10
CA ALA A 218 5.45 27.53 14.02
C ALA A 218 4.26 26.57 13.93
N TRP A 219 4.50 25.34 13.46
CA TRP A 219 3.45 24.37 13.18
C TRP A 219 3.22 23.37 14.31
N TYR A 220 4.20 23.09 15.12
CA TYR A 220 4.07 22.24 16.31
C TYR A 220 2.98 22.72 17.26
N LYS A 221 2.74 24.02 17.32
CA LYS A 221 1.68 24.62 18.14
C LYS A 221 0.28 24.21 17.73
N TYR A 222 0.06 23.86 16.47
CA TYR A 222 -1.26 23.44 15.96
C TYR A 222 -1.52 21.94 16.11
N LEU A 223 -0.49 21.13 16.24
CA LEU A 223 -0.61 19.70 16.44
C LEU A 223 -0.87 19.30 17.90
N ALA A 224 -0.39 20.10 18.84
CA ALA A 224 -0.59 19.87 20.29
C ALA A 224 -2.05 19.65 20.72
N PRO A 225 -3.06 20.41 20.21
CA PRO A 225 -4.46 20.19 20.57
C PRO A 225 -5.04 18.85 20.12
N LEU A 226 -4.47 18.22 19.08
CA LEU A 226 -4.89 16.92 18.58
C LEU A 226 -4.38 15.78 19.45
N VAL A 227 -3.22 15.94 20.04
CA VAL A 227 -2.65 15.03 21.04
C VAL A 227 -3.56 14.93 22.25
N GLU A 228 -4.07 16.06 22.71
CA GLU A 228 -4.98 16.14 23.86
C GLU A 228 -6.34 15.46 23.60
N LYS A 229 -6.76 15.36 22.36
CA LYS A 229 -8.01 14.69 21.98
C LYS A 229 -7.89 13.16 21.87
N GLY A 230 -6.75 12.60 22.22
CA GLY A 230 -6.58 11.15 22.37
C GLY A 230 -6.57 10.35 21.07
N ASN A 231 -6.30 10.98 19.94
CA ASN A 231 -6.14 10.27 18.67
C ASN A 231 -4.73 9.69 18.58
N ALA A 232 -4.54 8.49 19.14
CA ALA A 232 -3.24 7.80 19.22
C ALA A 232 -2.59 7.56 17.86
N ALA A 233 -3.38 7.44 16.80
CA ALA A 233 -2.88 7.26 15.43
C ALA A 233 -2.05 8.47 14.96
N TYR A 234 -2.29 9.65 15.48
CA TYR A 234 -1.58 10.88 15.12
C TYR A 234 -0.42 11.22 16.04
N LEU A 235 -0.34 10.62 17.21
CA LEU A 235 0.76 10.87 18.18
C LEU A 235 2.13 10.54 17.58
N SER A 236 2.23 9.47 16.82
CA SER A 236 3.46 9.06 16.18
C SER A 236 3.88 10.01 15.03
N MET A 237 2.93 10.67 14.40
CA MET A 237 3.18 11.66 13.35
C MET A 237 3.74 12.98 13.89
N LEU A 238 3.53 13.27 15.17
CA LEU A 238 4.05 14.47 15.81
C LEU A 238 5.56 14.43 16.06
N GLN A 239 6.18 13.25 15.96
CA GLN A 239 7.61 13.06 16.25
C GLN A 239 8.53 13.34 15.06
N GLY A 240 7.97 13.47 13.85
CA GLY A 240 8.74 13.73 12.63
C GLY A 240 8.62 15.16 12.13
N SER A 241 9.45 15.53 11.18
CA SER A 241 9.28 16.76 10.41
C SER A 241 7.96 16.70 9.63
N LYS A 242 7.45 17.84 9.19
CA LYS A 242 6.25 17.88 8.35
C LYS A 242 6.42 17.13 7.03
N ALA A 243 7.61 17.16 6.48
CA ALA A 243 7.92 16.35 5.30
C ALA A 243 7.78 14.86 5.60
N GLU A 244 8.24 14.40 6.75
CA GLU A 244 8.10 13.01 7.18
C GLU A 244 6.64 12.64 7.46
N GLN A 245 5.88 13.51 8.11
CA GLN A 245 4.45 13.34 8.33
C GLN A 245 3.67 13.20 7.02
N ARG A 246 3.93 14.10 6.05
CA ARG A 246 3.35 14.05 4.70
C ARG A 246 3.69 12.74 4.00
N LYS A 247 4.96 12.35 4.01
CA LYS A 247 5.45 11.14 3.36
C LYS A 247 4.78 9.90 3.95
N TRP A 248 4.69 9.83 5.25
CA TRP A 248 3.98 8.75 5.93
C TRP A 248 2.51 8.69 5.54
N TRP A 249 1.81 9.83 5.61
CA TRP A 249 0.39 9.89 5.29
C TRP A 249 0.14 9.47 3.84
N LEU A 250 0.86 10.04 2.90
CA LEU A 250 0.76 9.70 1.47
C LEU A 250 1.05 8.23 1.23
N TYR A 251 2.08 7.70 1.85
CA TYR A 251 2.45 6.30 1.67
C TYR A 251 1.31 5.36 2.12
N ASN A 252 0.78 5.59 3.30
CA ASN A 252 -0.32 4.78 3.81
C ASN A 252 -1.62 5.02 3.02
N ARG A 253 -1.86 6.24 2.54
CA ARG A 253 -3.00 6.54 1.67
C ARG A 253 -2.93 5.79 0.35
N PHE A 254 -1.78 5.76 -0.29
CA PHE A 254 -1.58 4.98 -1.51
C PHE A 254 -1.89 3.49 -1.27
N ARG A 255 -1.38 2.91 -0.19
CA ARG A 255 -1.68 1.50 0.17
C ARG A 255 -3.16 1.25 0.40
N TYR A 256 -3.83 2.17 1.09
CA TYR A 256 -5.27 2.09 1.32
C TYR A 256 -6.05 2.10 0.00
N ILE A 257 -5.74 3.03 -0.88
CA ILE A 257 -6.40 3.16 -2.19
C ILE A 257 -6.03 2.00 -3.12
N ASP A 258 -4.79 1.49 -3.08
CA ASP A 258 -4.38 0.28 -3.81
C ASP A 258 -5.25 -0.93 -3.41
N SER A 259 -5.47 -1.11 -2.12
CA SER A 259 -6.37 -2.16 -1.62
C SER A 259 -7.80 -1.95 -2.08
N LYS A 260 -8.30 -0.71 -2.05
CA LYS A 260 -9.66 -0.37 -2.46
C LYS A 260 -9.93 -0.67 -3.94
N TYR A 261 -8.99 -0.38 -4.80
CA TYR A 261 -9.13 -0.54 -6.26
C TYR A 261 -8.41 -1.74 -6.85
N ASN A 262 -8.00 -2.70 -6.02
CA ASN A 262 -7.30 -3.91 -6.47
C ASN A 262 -6.15 -3.61 -7.44
N ALA A 263 -5.40 -2.54 -7.17
CA ALA A 263 -4.29 -2.13 -8.03
C ALA A 263 -3.09 -3.08 -7.96
N GLY A 264 -3.28 -4.21 -7.29
CA GLY A 264 -2.27 -5.21 -7.03
C GLY A 264 -1.21 -4.71 -6.06
N ASP A 265 -0.28 -5.59 -5.72
CA ASP A 265 0.85 -5.28 -4.84
C ASP A 265 1.92 -4.38 -5.49
N ALA A 266 1.59 -3.61 -6.52
CA ALA A 266 2.53 -2.69 -7.16
C ALA A 266 3.13 -1.65 -6.21
N LEU A 267 2.54 -1.51 -5.01
CA LEU A 267 3.09 -0.75 -3.89
C LEU A 267 3.39 -1.60 -2.65
N ALA A 268 3.30 -2.90 -2.74
CA ALA A 268 3.80 -3.79 -1.69
C ALA A 268 5.34 -3.80 -1.62
N ASP A 269 6.00 -2.70 -2.01
CA ASP A 269 7.44 -2.52 -1.85
C ASP A 269 7.77 -2.25 -0.37
N PHE A 270 7.48 -3.24 0.47
CA PHE A 270 7.82 -3.23 1.89
C PHE A 270 8.25 -4.61 2.38
N VAL A 271 9.13 -4.61 3.36
CA VAL A 271 9.39 -5.74 4.26
C VAL A 271 8.42 -5.65 5.42
N MET A 272 7.78 -6.75 5.78
CA MET A 272 6.94 -6.86 6.97
C MET A 272 7.52 -7.86 7.94
N LEU A 273 7.72 -7.43 9.19
CA LEU A 273 8.19 -8.27 10.29
C LEU A 273 7.23 -8.19 11.47
N ARG A 274 7.14 -9.29 12.23
CA ARG A 274 6.59 -9.28 13.59
C ARG A 274 7.68 -9.66 14.57
N ALA A 275 8.01 -8.75 15.46
CA ALA A 275 9.03 -8.94 16.48
C ALA A 275 8.40 -9.21 17.85
N TYR A 276 9.02 -10.09 18.63
CA TYR A 276 8.57 -10.51 19.95
C TYR A 276 9.59 -10.19 21.05
N ALA A 277 10.68 -9.53 20.70
CA ALA A 277 11.66 -9.05 21.66
C ALA A 277 12.06 -7.60 21.37
N LYS A 278 12.39 -6.87 22.43
CA LYS A 278 12.95 -5.53 22.33
C LYS A 278 14.35 -5.58 21.70
N GLY A 279 14.62 -4.66 20.79
CA GLY A 279 15.94 -4.57 20.16
C GLY A 279 15.98 -3.50 19.08
N ASP A 280 17.10 -3.48 18.39
CA ASP A 280 17.38 -2.51 17.33
C ASP A 280 17.42 -3.18 15.97
N ILE A 281 16.88 -2.52 14.95
CA ILE A 281 17.04 -2.92 13.56
C ILE A 281 17.96 -1.91 12.88
N THR A 282 19.11 -2.36 12.41
CA THR A 282 19.99 -1.54 11.60
C THR A 282 19.68 -1.75 10.13
N VAL A 283 19.29 -0.70 9.42
CA VAL A 283 19.01 -0.74 7.99
C VAL A 283 19.98 0.13 7.21
N THR A 284 20.40 -0.34 6.05
CA THR A 284 21.25 0.43 5.12
C THR A 284 20.60 0.39 3.74
N PRO A 285 20.12 1.51 3.20
CA PRO A 285 19.47 1.54 1.90
C PRO A 285 20.41 2.00 0.77
N TYR A 286 20.03 1.66 -0.47
CA TYR A 286 20.61 2.23 -1.70
C TYR A 286 20.02 3.60 -2.04
N ALA A 287 18.79 3.85 -1.65
CA ALA A 287 18.09 5.13 -1.74
C ALA A 287 17.32 5.35 -0.44
N ASP A 288 16.75 6.53 -0.25
CA ASP A 288 15.99 6.82 0.95
C ASP A 288 14.81 5.85 1.13
N ILE A 289 14.67 5.31 2.32
CA ILE A 289 13.59 4.41 2.73
C ILE A 289 12.90 4.92 3.99
N TYR A 290 11.70 4.44 4.23
CA TYR A 290 10.93 4.70 5.45
C TYR A 290 10.71 3.41 6.19
N ALA A 291 10.80 3.45 7.52
CA ALA A 291 10.37 2.38 8.37
C ALA A 291 9.25 2.86 9.30
N SER A 292 8.27 2.02 9.50
CA SER A 292 7.15 2.23 10.41
C SER A 292 7.11 1.07 11.37
N ILE A 293 7.07 1.38 12.65
CA ILE A 293 6.97 0.38 13.73
C ILE A 293 5.64 0.64 14.42
N LYS A 294 4.73 -0.31 14.29
CA LYS A 294 3.44 -0.29 14.97
C LYS A 294 3.55 -1.10 16.24
N TYR A 295 3.32 -0.43 17.34
CA TYR A 295 3.48 -0.97 18.67
C TYR A 295 2.25 -0.60 19.48
N ALA A 296 1.46 -1.57 19.89
CA ALA A 296 0.17 -1.36 20.56
C ALA A 296 -0.67 -0.28 19.85
N SER A 297 -0.87 0.89 20.50
CA SER A 297 -1.56 2.04 19.92
C SER A 297 -0.62 3.08 19.29
N TYR A 298 0.68 2.82 19.26
CA TYR A 298 1.68 3.77 18.77
C TYR A 298 2.21 3.36 17.40
N LEU A 299 2.48 4.36 16.58
CA LEU A 299 3.16 4.20 15.31
C LEU A 299 4.39 5.10 15.32
N VAL A 300 5.57 4.51 15.30
CA VAL A 300 6.84 5.23 15.19
C VAL A 300 7.34 5.14 13.77
N GLN A 301 7.74 6.27 13.21
CA GLN A 301 8.34 6.32 11.89
C GLN A 301 9.74 6.86 11.94
N LYS A 302 10.58 6.32 11.07
CA LYS A 302 11.92 6.82 10.89
C LYS A 302 12.35 6.70 9.43
N ARG A 303 13.08 7.71 8.98
CA ARG A 303 13.69 7.77 7.64
C ARG A 303 15.11 7.26 7.70
N ALA A 304 15.49 6.37 6.79
CA ALA A 304 16.87 5.98 6.57
C ALA A 304 17.37 6.57 5.25
N LEU A 305 18.48 7.30 5.32
CA LEU A 305 19.06 7.99 4.18
C LEU A 305 19.96 7.07 3.35
N ARG A 306 20.05 7.34 2.06
CA ARG A 306 20.91 6.64 1.11
C ARG A 306 22.33 6.47 1.66
N GLY A 307 22.82 5.24 1.69
CA GLY A 307 24.20 4.90 2.04
C GLY A 307 24.54 5.03 3.53
N ALA A 308 23.66 5.56 4.36
CA ALA A 308 23.84 5.60 5.81
C ALA A 308 23.20 4.38 6.46
N SER A 309 23.83 3.87 7.51
CA SER A 309 23.19 2.91 8.41
C SER A 309 22.33 3.66 9.42
N TYR A 310 21.13 3.18 9.63
CA TYR A 310 20.18 3.77 10.55
C TYR A 310 19.64 2.71 11.51
N THR A 311 19.61 3.03 12.79
CA THR A 311 19.08 2.13 13.82
C THR A 311 17.66 2.52 14.19
N LEU A 312 16.76 1.55 14.09
CA LEU A 312 15.38 1.64 14.52
C LEU A 312 15.26 0.93 15.86
N GLU A 313 14.89 1.65 16.89
CA GLU A 313 14.53 1.02 18.16
C GLU A 313 13.15 0.37 18.03
N CYS A 314 13.08 -0.94 18.30
CA CYS A 314 11.82 -1.66 18.48
C CYS A 314 11.48 -1.64 19.97
N PRO A 315 10.58 -0.80 20.44
CA PRO A 315 10.07 -0.88 21.79
C PRO A 315 9.21 -2.13 21.91
N LEU A 316 9.27 -2.83 23.04
CA LEU A 316 8.35 -3.91 23.34
C LEU A 316 7.66 -3.65 24.66
N ASP A 317 6.36 -3.77 24.60
CA ASP A 317 5.55 -4.07 25.78
C ASP A 317 5.53 -5.59 25.95
N ALA A 318 5.73 -6.09 27.16
CA ALA A 318 6.02 -7.49 27.48
C ALA A 318 4.92 -8.49 27.02
N PHE A 319 3.86 -8.05 26.40
CA PHE A 319 2.69 -8.86 26.06
C PHE A 319 2.21 -8.77 24.61
N ASN A 320 2.82 -7.95 23.77
CA ASN A 320 2.34 -7.71 22.40
C ASN A 320 3.46 -7.81 21.38
N ASP A 321 3.17 -8.42 20.22
CA ASP A 321 4.02 -8.36 19.05
C ASP A 321 4.10 -6.93 18.49
N THR A 322 5.24 -6.62 17.90
CA THR A 322 5.49 -5.35 17.23
C THR A 322 5.50 -5.59 15.73
N GLU A 323 4.60 -4.95 15.01
CA GLU A 323 4.62 -4.94 13.54
C GLU A 323 5.60 -3.89 13.03
N ILE A 324 6.48 -4.32 12.13
CA ILE A 324 7.53 -3.49 11.55
C ILE A 324 7.38 -3.52 10.04
N TYR A 325 7.26 -2.34 9.44
CA TYR A 325 7.20 -2.17 7.99
C TYR A 325 8.41 -1.35 7.54
N ILE A 326 9.19 -1.88 6.63
CA ILE A 326 10.31 -1.17 5.99
C ILE A 326 9.90 -0.94 4.55
N TYR A 327 9.51 0.29 4.25
CA TYR A 327 8.99 0.71 2.95
C TYR A 327 10.09 1.03 1.95
N SER A 328 9.77 0.98 0.66
CA SER A 328 10.74 1.05 -0.44
C SER A 328 11.81 -0.02 -0.29
N SER A 329 11.38 -1.23 0.09
CA SER A 329 12.27 -2.34 0.43
C SER A 329 13.09 -2.83 -0.75
N SER A 330 12.65 -2.60 -1.99
CA SER A 330 13.46 -2.79 -3.21
C SER A 330 14.76 -1.96 -3.21
N GLN A 331 14.84 -0.94 -2.37
CA GLN A 331 16.05 -0.14 -2.15
C GLN A 331 16.85 -0.57 -0.93
N LEU A 332 16.41 -1.58 -0.20
CA LEU A 332 17.09 -2.07 0.98
C LEU A 332 18.36 -2.86 0.60
N LYS A 333 19.50 -2.41 1.07
CA LYS A 333 20.80 -3.08 0.85
C LYS A 333 21.05 -4.14 1.91
N SER A 334 20.85 -3.80 3.18
CA SER A 334 21.02 -4.69 4.29
C SER A 334 20.09 -4.37 5.44
N VAL A 335 19.68 -5.40 6.14
CA VAL A 335 19.18 -5.35 7.51
C VAL A 335 20.23 -5.98 8.40
N GLY A 336 20.39 -5.47 9.61
CA GLY A 336 21.31 -6.05 10.59
C GLY A 336 20.88 -7.43 11.06
N ASP A 337 21.50 -7.88 12.11
CA ASP A 337 21.14 -9.12 12.76
C ASP A 337 19.78 -9.01 13.46
N LEU A 338 18.80 -9.76 13.00
CA LEU A 338 17.43 -9.77 13.54
C LEU A 338 17.19 -10.91 14.55
N SER A 339 18.19 -11.74 14.82
CA SER A 339 18.03 -12.90 15.70
C SER A 339 17.59 -12.54 17.13
N ALA A 340 18.11 -11.42 17.64
CA ALA A 340 17.77 -10.93 18.98
C ALA A 340 16.32 -10.38 19.10
N LEU A 341 15.68 -10.06 17.98
CA LEU A 341 14.30 -9.53 17.95
C LEU A 341 13.24 -10.61 18.06
N MET A 342 13.61 -11.89 18.02
CA MET A 342 12.67 -13.00 18.07
C MET A 342 11.56 -12.86 17.03
N VAL A 343 11.95 -12.61 15.78
CA VAL A 343 11.00 -12.39 14.68
C VAL A 343 10.16 -13.64 14.45
N GLY A 344 8.84 -13.50 14.46
CA GLY A 344 7.90 -14.62 14.27
C GLY A 344 7.36 -14.72 12.85
N TYR A 345 7.28 -13.60 12.16
CA TYR A 345 6.87 -13.50 10.76
C TYR A 345 7.84 -12.60 10.02
N ALA A 346 8.29 -13.03 8.84
CA ALA A 346 9.21 -12.26 8.02
C ALA A 346 8.83 -12.38 6.53
N ASP A 347 8.47 -11.26 5.92
CA ASP A 347 8.24 -11.16 4.48
C ASP A 347 9.24 -10.18 3.87
N PHE A 348 10.21 -10.74 3.13
CA PHE A 348 11.24 -10.02 2.39
C PHE A 348 11.05 -10.14 0.88
N SER A 349 9.87 -10.58 0.40
CA SER A 349 9.63 -10.86 -1.01
C SER A 349 9.92 -9.67 -1.93
N GLN A 350 9.75 -8.46 -1.44
CA GLN A 350 9.99 -7.22 -2.18
C GLN A 350 11.41 -6.65 -2.00
N ALA A 351 12.21 -7.20 -1.09
CA ALA A 351 13.57 -6.73 -0.85
C ALA A 351 14.57 -7.28 -1.89
N THR A 352 14.32 -7.01 -3.16
CA THR A 352 15.03 -7.63 -4.30
C THR A 352 16.53 -7.33 -4.35
N ARG A 353 16.99 -6.31 -3.65
CA ARG A 353 18.41 -5.89 -3.58
C ARG A 353 19.08 -6.20 -2.25
N LEU A 354 18.39 -6.91 -1.35
CA LEU A 354 18.94 -7.33 -0.07
C LEU A 354 20.13 -8.27 -0.28
N GLN A 355 21.22 -8.05 0.45
CA GLN A 355 22.47 -8.83 0.31
C GLN A 355 22.64 -9.90 1.38
N SER A 356 22.08 -9.70 2.57
CA SER A 356 22.21 -10.64 3.69
C SER A 356 20.95 -10.58 4.57
N LEU A 357 20.53 -11.75 5.05
CA LEU A 357 19.41 -11.88 5.98
C LEU A 357 19.81 -12.87 7.10
N LYS A 358 19.76 -12.39 8.33
CA LYS A 358 20.01 -13.20 9.53
C LYS A 358 18.83 -13.07 10.50
N LEU A 359 18.09 -14.16 10.68
CA LEU A 359 16.93 -14.30 11.58
C LEU A 359 17.20 -15.26 12.72
N GLY A 360 18.20 -16.11 12.59
CA GLY A 360 18.64 -17.08 13.58
C GLY A 360 20.11 -16.92 13.95
N ASP A 361 20.60 -17.71 14.90
CA ASP A 361 21.99 -17.70 15.34
C ASP A 361 22.53 -19.09 15.52
N SER A 362 23.86 -19.25 15.37
CA SER A 362 24.58 -20.51 15.63
C SER A 362 24.63 -20.86 17.13
N VAL A 363 24.42 -19.88 18.00
CA VAL A 363 24.44 -20.06 19.44
C VAL A 363 23.06 -20.46 19.94
N THR A 364 22.90 -21.65 20.47
CA THR A 364 21.62 -22.22 20.91
C THR A 364 20.91 -21.41 22.01
N THR A 365 21.61 -20.54 22.73
CA THR A 365 21.03 -19.62 23.71
C THR A 365 20.12 -18.56 23.08
N TYR A 366 20.21 -18.33 21.77
CA TYR A 366 19.41 -17.40 21.02
C TYR A 366 18.49 -18.12 20.02
N SER A 367 17.93 -19.25 20.41
CA SER A 367 16.95 -19.96 19.60
C SER A 367 15.74 -19.09 19.36
N ASN A 368 15.47 -18.74 18.10
CA ASN A 368 14.28 -17.99 17.72
C ASN A 368 13.08 -18.94 17.55
N THR A 369 12.44 -19.26 18.67
CA THR A 369 11.25 -20.13 18.69
C THR A 369 10.00 -19.47 18.13
N ASN A 370 10.02 -18.18 17.83
CA ASN A 370 8.85 -17.47 17.31
C ASN A 370 8.75 -17.53 15.79
N LEU A 371 9.84 -17.74 15.05
CA LEU A 371 9.82 -17.74 13.60
C LEU A 371 8.99 -18.92 13.05
N THR A 372 7.82 -18.60 12.52
CA THR A 372 6.89 -19.57 11.92
C THR A 372 6.75 -19.39 10.41
N SER A 373 7.07 -18.21 9.89
CA SER A 373 6.92 -17.88 8.48
C SER A 373 8.07 -17.01 7.96
N LEU A 374 8.65 -17.44 6.83
CA LEU A 374 9.64 -16.68 6.07
C LEU A 374 9.25 -16.71 4.59
N THR A 375 9.06 -15.54 4.01
CA THR A 375 8.80 -15.38 2.58
C THR A 375 9.93 -14.59 1.92
N LEU A 376 10.50 -15.18 0.88
CA LEU A 376 11.45 -14.55 -0.03
C LEU A 376 10.82 -14.50 -1.43
N GLY A 377 11.29 -13.58 -2.28
CA GLY A 377 10.89 -13.43 -3.66
C GLY A 377 12.08 -13.50 -4.61
N ASN A 378 12.12 -12.60 -5.57
CA ASN A 378 13.25 -12.45 -6.48
C ASN A 378 14.39 -11.64 -5.83
N ASN A 379 14.91 -12.13 -4.72
CA ASN A 379 16.01 -11.50 -3.97
C ASN A 379 17.36 -11.80 -4.64
N ILE A 380 17.52 -11.36 -5.88
CA ILE A 380 18.64 -11.73 -6.76
C ILE A 380 20.03 -11.33 -6.22
N LEU A 381 20.13 -10.38 -5.30
CA LEU A 381 21.41 -9.98 -4.70
C LEU A 381 21.67 -10.63 -3.34
N LEU A 382 20.74 -11.47 -2.86
CA LEU A 382 20.91 -12.14 -1.56
C LEU A 382 22.04 -13.17 -1.66
N LYS A 383 23.05 -13.01 -0.81
CA LYS A 383 24.25 -13.88 -0.73
C LYS A 383 24.20 -14.81 0.47
N THR A 384 23.64 -14.35 1.58
CA THR A 384 23.63 -15.11 2.84
C THR A 384 22.23 -15.12 3.43
N LEU A 385 21.76 -16.32 3.75
CA LEU A 385 20.56 -16.56 4.54
C LEU A 385 20.91 -17.41 5.75
N ASP A 386 20.66 -16.88 6.95
CA ASP A 386 20.88 -17.59 8.22
C ASP A 386 19.58 -17.60 9.05
N VAL A 387 19.01 -18.79 9.18
CA VAL A 387 17.81 -19.06 9.99
C VAL A 387 18.06 -20.18 10.99
N ARG A 388 19.31 -20.35 11.41
CA ARG A 388 19.67 -21.38 12.37
C ARG A 388 18.91 -21.26 13.68
N ASN A 389 18.65 -22.42 14.31
CA ASN A 389 17.95 -22.51 15.59
C ASN A 389 16.56 -21.80 15.57
N CYS A 390 15.80 -21.96 14.48
CA CYS A 390 14.42 -21.53 14.35
C CYS A 390 13.49 -22.76 14.27
N PRO A 391 13.25 -23.49 15.36
CA PRO A 391 12.61 -24.82 15.34
C PRO A 391 11.13 -24.77 14.90
N ASN A 392 10.46 -23.63 15.00
CA ASN A 392 9.06 -23.49 14.61
C ASN A 392 8.88 -23.05 13.14
N LEU A 393 9.97 -22.87 12.40
CA LEU A 393 9.91 -22.72 10.95
C LEU A 393 9.69 -24.10 10.33
N THR A 394 8.43 -24.40 9.98
CA THR A 394 7.96 -25.72 9.53
C THR A 394 7.48 -25.73 8.07
N GLN A 395 7.52 -24.61 7.40
CA GLN A 395 7.14 -24.50 5.98
C GLN A 395 8.33 -24.79 5.06
N THR A 396 8.04 -25.26 3.84
CA THR A 396 9.05 -25.28 2.77
C THR A 396 9.47 -23.87 2.45
N VAL A 397 10.77 -23.60 2.41
CA VAL A 397 11.30 -22.26 2.08
C VAL A 397 11.65 -22.22 0.60
N ASP A 398 11.11 -21.23 -0.10
CA ASP A 398 11.38 -21.03 -1.53
C ASP A 398 12.53 -20.04 -1.73
N LEU A 399 13.65 -20.51 -2.23
CA LEU A 399 14.84 -19.74 -2.60
C LEU A 399 15.06 -19.68 -4.12
N SER A 400 14.11 -20.17 -4.91
CA SER A 400 14.26 -20.29 -6.37
C SER A 400 14.57 -18.96 -7.07
N GLY A 401 14.08 -17.83 -6.50
CA GLY A 401 14.36 -16.48 -6.97
C GLY A 401 15.68 -15.86 -6.50
N CYS A 402 16.47 -16.57 -5.67
CA CYS A 402 17.67 -16.05 -5.00
C CYS A 402 18.96 -16.54 -5.69
N SER A 403 19.17 -16.18 -6.97
CA SER A 403 20.21 -16.78 -7.83
C SER A 403 21.66 -16.52 -7.41
N ASN A 404 21.93 -15.54 -6.54
CA ASN A 404 23.27 -15.22 -6.08
C ASN A 404 23.58 -15.69 -4.65
N LEU A 405 22.78 -16.62 -4.11
CA LEU A 405 23.03 -17.21 -2.80
C LEU A 405 24.38 -17.96 -2.80
N GLU A 406 25.22 -17.61 -1.82
CA GLU A 406 26.50 -18.25 -1.54
C GLU A 406 26.42 -19.13 -0.28
N HIS A 407 25.72 -18.69 0.76
CA HIS A 407 25.67 -19.35 2.05
C HIS A 407 24.25 -19.45 2.59
N VAL A 408 23.81 -20.65 2.90
CA VAL A 408 22.46 -20.96 3.40
C VAL A 408 22.55 -21.87 4.63
N TYR A 409 21.92 -21.44 5.73
CA TYR A 409 21.97 -22.14 7.01
C TYR A 409 20.56 -22.36 7.56
N PHE A 410 20.13 -23.65 7.62
CA PHE A 410 18.86 -24.11 8.19
C PHE A 410 19.02 -25.04 9.40
N ASP A 411 20.23 -25.16 9.95
CA ASP A 411 20.47 -26.01 11.12
C ASP A 411 19.49 -25.68 12.26
N GLY A 412 18.87 -26.70 12.87
CA GLY A 412 17.96 -26.53 13.99
C GLY A 412 16.59 -25.89 13.60
N THR A 413 16.24 -25.86 12.32
CA THR A 413 14.85 -25.58 11.86
C THR A 413 14.06 -26.88 11.72
N SER A 414 12.77 -26.80 11.41
CA SER A 414 11.91 -27.97 11.16
C SER A 414 11.32 -27.94 9.73
N ILE A 415 12.02 -27.33 8.78
CA ILE A 415 11.54 -27.25 7.39
C ILE A 415 11.51 -28.67 6.77
N PRO A 416 10.44 -29.03 6.02
CA PRO A 416 10.35 -30.32 5.33
C PRO A 416 11.08 -30.31 3.98
N GLY A 417 11.48 -29.16 3.47
CA GLY A 417 12.14 -29.00 2.19
C GLY A 417 12.55 -27.57 1.91
N VAL A 418 13.36 -27.41 0.86
CA VAL A 418 13.81 -26.13 0.35
C VAL A 418 13.83 -26.18 -1.18
N ASN A 419 13.27 -25.13 -1.82
CA ASN A 419 13.37 -24.95 -3.26
C ASN A 419 14.60 -24.10 -3.57
N LEU A 420 15.66 -24.70 -4.06
CA LEU A 420 16.91 -24.02 -4.39
C LEU A 420 16.84 -23.41 -5.80
N PRO A 421 17.63 -22.35 -6.08
CA PRO A 421 17.76 -21.85 -7.44
C PRO A 421 18.37 -22.91 -8.35
N ALA A 422 17.85 -23.00 -9.57
CA ALA A 422 18.33 -23.94 -10.60
C ALA A 422 19.65 -23.47 -11.23
N GLY A 423 20.69 -23.43 -10.44
CA GLY A 423 22.02 -22.94 -10.80
C GLY A 423 22.42 -21.77 -9.90
N GLY A 424 23.72 -21.56 -9.76
CA GLY A 424 24.22 -20.50 -8.90
C GLY A 424 25.65 -20.70 -8.44
N ILE A 425 26.01 -19.95 -7.45
CA ILE A 425 27.37 -19.86 -6.87
C ILE A 425 27.42 -20.32 -5.40
N MET A 426 26.44 -21.16 -5.00
CA MET A 426 26.33 -21.62 -3.62
C MET A 426 27.60 -22.40 -3.19
N LYS A 427 28.07 -22.08 -2.01
CA LYS A 427 29.26 -22.69 -1.37
C LYS A 427 28.91 -23.48 -0.12
N THR A 428 27.93 -23.01 0.64
CA THR A 428 27.48 -23.60 1.89
C THR A 428 25.99 -23.88 1.84
N LEU A 429 25.60 -25.09 2.20
CA LEU A 429 24.21 -25.50 2.37
C LEU A 429 24.09 -26.39 3.60
N HIS A 430 23.52 -25.87 4.67
CA HIS A 430 23.23 -26.60 5.89
C HIS A 430 21.73 -26.85 6.01
N LEU A 431 21.33 -28.11 6.12
CA LEU A 431 19.94 -28.53 6.15
C LEU A 431 19.60 -29.19 7.50
N PRO A 432 18.35 -29.06 7.99
CA PRO A 432 17.90 -29.73 9.21
C PRO A 432 17.55 -31.19 8.95
N GLU A 433 17.41 -31.96 10.04
CA GLU A 433 17.04 -33.38 10.03
C GLU A 433 15.64 -33.65 9.42
N THR A 434 14.79 -32.65 9.34
CA THR A 434 13.39 -32.76 8.91
C THR A 434 13.18 -32.76 7.41
N VAL A 435 14.24 -32.47 6.63
CA VAL A 435 14.13 -32.44 5.16
C VAL A 435 13.85 -33.83 4.61
N THR A 436 12.76 -33.94 3.85
CA THR A 436 12.31 -35.17 3.20
C THR A 436 12.57 -35.22 1.70
N ASN A 437 12.59 -34.06 1.05
CA ASN A 437 12.81 -33.94 -0.38
C ASN A 437 13.89 -32.89 -0.66
N LEU A 438 14.90 -33.27 -1.40
CA LEU A 438 16.01 -32.40 -1.76
C LEU A 438 16.29 -32.48 -3.26
N THR A 439 16.30 -31.33 -3.91
CA THR A 439 16.68 -31.18 -5.32
C THR A 439 17.77 -30.13 -5.43
N ILE A 440 18.93 -30.52 -5.96
CA ILE A 440 20.08 -29.63 -6.21
C ILE A 440 20.44 -29.75 -7.68
N ILE A 441 20.37 -28.63 -8.41
CA ILE A 441 20.62 -28.59 -9.87
C ILE A 441 21.63 -27.49 -10.18
N ASN A 442 22.66 -27.83 -10.96
CA ASN A 442 23.69 -26.89 -11.45
C ASN A 442 24.40 -26.09 -10.35
N GLN A 443 24.59 -26.66 -9.16
CA GLN A 443 25.28 -26.08 -8.01
C GLN A 443 26.64 -26.72 -7.79
N LYS A 444 27.60 -26.45 -8.67
CA LYS A 444 28.93 -27.07 -8.64
C LYS A 444 29.85 -26.57 -7.54
N GLY A 445 29.49 -25.45 -6.90
CA GLY A 445 30.36 -24.78 -5.93
C GLY A 445 30.16 -25.19 -4.49
N ILE A 446 29.23 -26.09 -4.15
CA ILE A 446 28.95 -26.48 -2.78
C ILE A 446 30.10 -27.31 -2.27
N THR A 447 30.85 -26.75 -1.31
CA THR A 447 32.00 -27.41 -0.64
C THR A 447 31.74 -27.62 0.83
N ASP A 448 30.77 -26.97 1.41
CA ASP A 448 30.36 -27.09 2.80
C ASP A 448 28.87 -27.51 2.83
N PHE A 449 28.65 -28.80 2.93
CA PHE A 449 27.33 -29.41 2.94
C PHE A 449 27.09 -30.17 4.23
N VAL A 450 26.05 -29.77 4.95
CA VAL A 450 25.67 -30.43 6.22
C VAL A 450 24.21 -30.86 6.14
N MET A 451 23.99 -32.12 6.46
CA MET A 451 22.66 -32.69 6.63
C MET A 451 22.76 -33.73 7.77
N PRO A 452 22.29 -33.46 8.99
CA PRO A 452 22.60 -34.21 10.18
C PRO A 452 22.11 -35.67 10.18
N THR A 453 20.97 -35.96 9.56
CA THR A 453 20.47 -37.32 9.38
C THR A 453 19.81 -37.52 8.03
N TYR A 454 20.08 -38.66 7.42
CA TYR A 454 19.54 -39.05 6.11
C TYR A 454 18.30 -39.92 6.21
N ALA A 455 17.91 -40.28 7.44
CA ALA A 455 16.82 -41.21 7.71
C ALA A 455 15.48 -40.75 7.14
N ASN A 456 15.27 -39.44 7.01
CA ASN A 456 14.02 -38.86 6.60
C ASN A 456 13.95 -38.55 5.10
N ILE A 457 15.06 -38.60 4.36
CA ILE A 457 15.03 -38.30 2.92
C ILE A 457 14.33 -39.40 2.16
N THR A 458 13.26 -39.02 1.44
CA THR A 458 12.51 -39.89 0.54
C THR A 458 12.84 -39.66 -0.92
N THR A 459 13.24 -38.45 -1.28
CA THR A 459 13.61 -38.08 -2.66
C THR A 459 14.88 -37.24 -2.63
N LEU A 460 15.89 -37.68 -3.37
CA LEU A 460 17.11 -36.93 -3.60
C LEU A 460 17.37 -36.84 -5.10
N ARG A 461 17.38 -35.62 -5.61
CA ARG A 461 17.69 -35.31 -7.01
C ARG A 461 18.93 -34.44 -7.08
N LEU A 462 19.99 -34.96 -7.69
CA LEU A 462 21.26 -34.27 -7.88
C LEU A 462 21.59 -34.23 -9.38
N GLU A 463 21.69 -33.01 -9.94
CA GLU A 463 22.04 -32.83 -11.35
C GLU A 463 23.17 -31.80 -11.48
N ASN A 464 24.30 -32.17 -12.08
CA ASN A 464 25.41 -31.30 -12.38
C ASN A 464 25.91 -30.53 -11.10
N VAL A 465 26.21 -31.27 -10.05
CA VAL A 465 26.57 -30.73 -8.72
C VAL A 465 28.06 -30.85 -8.39
N GLY A 466 28.89 -31.28 -9.35
CA GLY A 466 30.33 -31.42 -9.16
C GLY A 466 30.71 -32.43 -8.06
N ASP A 467 31.66 -32.05 -7.22
CA ASP A 467 32.22 -32.94 -6.17
C ASP A 467 31.24 -33.21 -5.01
N LEU A 468 30.08 -32.57 -4.98
CA LEU A 468 29.07 -32.83 -3.96
C LEU A 468 28.57 -34.27 -3.97
N VAL A 469 28.57 -34.93 -5.14
CA VAL A 469 28.17 -36.34 -5.30
C VAL A 469 29.09 -37.26 -4.49
N ASP A 470 30.34 -36.91 -4.38
CA ASP A 470 31.37 -37.70 -3.66
C ASP A 470 31.44 -37.31 -2.18
N SER A 471 30.59 -36.39 -1.72
CA SER A 471 30.58 -36.03 -0.30
C SER A 471 30.18 -37.25 0.56
N GLN A 472 30.86 -37.45 1.66
CA GLN A 472 30.58 -38.54 2.62
C GLN A 472 29.10 -38.52 3.04
N ALA A 473 28.56 -37.35 3.19
CA ALA A 473 27.17 -37.11 3.56
C ALA A 473 26.16 -37.70 2.55
N ILE A 474 26.36 -37.46 1.28
CA ILE A 474 25.51 -38.01 0.21
C ILE A 474 25.68 -39.53 0.09
N LEU A 475 26.91 -40.04 0.18
CA LEU A 475 27.18 -41.47 0.12
C LEU A 475 26.51 -42.22 1.31
N GLU A 476 26.54 -41.68 2.50
CA GLU A 476 25.85 -42.23 3.65
C GLU A 476 24.33 -42.21 3.47
N ALA A 477 23.77 -41.12 2.92
CA ALA A 477 22.35 -41.04 2.63
C ALA A 477 21.90 -42.15 1.68
N ILE A 478 22.67 -42.41 0.64
CA ILE A 478 22.38 -43.45 -0.35
C ILE A 478 22.51 -44.87 0.26
N GLN A 479 23.53 -45.10 1.09
CA GLN A 479 23.79 -46.40 1.69
C GLN A 479 22.82 -46.79 2.81
N THR A 480 22.34 -45.79 3.57
CA THR A 480 21.56 -46.04 4.79
C THR A 480 20.06 -45.99 4.56
N ASN A 481 19.59 -45.41 3.46
CA ASN A 481 18.17 -45.19 3.21
C ASN A 481 17.70 -45.89 1.93
N SER A 482 17.07 -47.05 2.06
CA SER A 482 16.47 -47.81 0.93
C SER A 482 15.32 -47.09 0.19
N ARG A 483 14.85 -45.95 0.67
CA ARG A 483 13.79 -45.14 0.09
C ARG A 483 14.30 -44.03 -0.81
N VAL A 484 15.60 -43.77 -0.82
CA VAL A 484 16.18 -42.70 -1.64
C VAL A 484 16.05 -43.07 -3.12
N ARG A 485 15.35 -42.25 -3.88
CA ARG A 485 15.31 -42.31 -5.34
C ARG A 485 16.30 -41.27 -5.88
N LEU A 486 17.39 -41.75 -6.43
CA LEU A 486 18.32 -40.93 -7.19
C LEU A 486 17.74 -40.67 -8.58
N ILE A 487 17.51 -39.41 -8.90
CA ILE A 487 17.06 -38.99 -10.23
C ILE A 487 18.12 -38.06 -10.81
N GLY A 488 18.86 -38.57 -11.82
CA GLY A 488 19.80 -37.76 -12.59
C GLY A 488 21.12 -37.48 -11.85
N ILE A 489 22.07 -38.38 -12.01
CA ILE A 489 23.50 -38.11 -11.73
C ILE A 489 24.14 -37.91 -13.10
N ASN A 490 24.58 -36.72 -13.48
CA ASN A 490 25.48 -36.46 -14.61
C ASN A 490 26.66 -35.65 -14.13
#